data_a01dc469a208e9cf9bcb986b5ff3a359
#
_entry.id   a01dc469a208e9cf9bcb986b5ff3a359
#
_cell.length_a   1.000
_cell.length_b   1.000
_cell.length_c   1.000
_cell.angle_alpha   90.00
_cell.angle_beta   90.00
_cell.angle_gamma   90.00
#
_symmetry.space_group_name_H-M   'P 1'
#
loop_
_entity.id
_entity.type
_entity.pdbx_description
1 polymer ?
#
loop_
_entity_poly.entity_id
_entity_poly.type
_entity_poly.pdbx_seq_one_letter_code
_entity_poly.pdbx_strand_id
1 'polypeptide(L)'
;MSIETIVPGVYIEEDATPALSVSQGATAVPLFVGNFEPLDSTNAGKLIRISGWLEFSQLFTVNSTGYSASATITPKAATTDDEEDTDPDDEEDPPGGGTTTRAAGSETEYDVSDPKVTPNTTTLALQLYFQNGGNPCYVYALASATSSAETAGIVTALDEGDDITLLVALDDDGTYRNAVYGAVASALGQNKGYFLIADSEDGTAPTSAQGSSHVGVYYPFLSVTAGKLNEREVVITDKTDSSNPVTKTLAELRQTSPVAANQLASTLSASIPTSLNVPPSAVIAGIYCKTDRERGVWKAPANVIVNGVSDVSVRVSDDKQGPMNEAGVNVIRYFSDRGIVVWGARTQQNDDNWRYVPVRRLFDTAERDIKKAMRPVVFEPNSAPTWSRVWAAIDTYLYGIWQRGGLAGNTAEEAYFVRIGKGVTMTEEDINQGKMIVQVGMAAVRPAEFIILQFTQNMSQ
;
A
#
# COMPACT_ATOMS: atom_id res chain seq x y z
N MET A 1 -30.25 43.38 -3.94
CA MET A 1 -31.20 44.49 -3.74
C MET A 1 -30.47 45.55 -2.90
N SER A 2 -30.37 46.77 -3.40
CA SER A 2 -29.74 47.85 -2.66
C SER A 2 -30.70 48.29 -1.54
N ILE A 3 -30.24 48.29 -0.28
CA ILE A 3 -30.99 48.81 0.85
C ILE A 3 -31.03 50.34 0.72
N GLU A 4 -32.24 50.92 0.56
CA GLU A 4 -32.37 52.36 0.62
C GLU A 4 -32.21 52.85 2.07
N THR A 5 -31.08 53.44 2.37
CA THR A 5 -30.74 53.98 3.70
C THR A 5 -31.24 55.41 3.85
N ILE A 6 -32.49 55.59 4.28
CA ILE A 6 -33.13 56.91 4.47
C ILE A 6 -33.04 57.37 5.96
N VAL A 7 -32.83 56.45 6.89
CA VAL A 7 -32.82 56.73 8.34
C VAL A 7 -31.48 56.31 8.93
N PRO A 8 -30.86 57.12 9.82
CA PRO A 8 -29.65 56.67 10.54
C PRO A 8 -29.90 55.39 11.34
N GLY A 9 -29.23 54.29 11.01
CA GLY A 9 -29.38 52.99 11.65
C GLY A 9 -28.30 52.00 11.18
N VAL A 10 -28.23 50.85 11.85
CA VAL A 10 -27.38 49.73 11.42
C VAL A 10 -28.20 48.88 10.44
N TYR A 11 -27.70 48.78 9.24
CA TYR A 11 -28.30 47.93 8.17
C TYR A 11 -27.45 46.70 8.01
N ILE A 12 -28.10 45.55 8.03
CA ILE A 12 -27.43 44.27 7.76
C ILE A 12 -27.77 43.86 6.32
N GLU A 13 -26.79 43.80 5.47
CA GLU A 13 -26.88 43.23 4.16
C GLU A 13 -26.35 41.77 4.25
N GLU A 14 -27.22 40.80 4.06
CA GLU A 14 -26.81 39.40 3.97
C GLU A 14 -26.18 39.18 2.59
N ASP A 15 -24.84 39.12 2.56
CA ASP A 15 -24.12 38.64 1.38
C ASP A 15 -24.23 37.11 1.31
N ALA A 16 -25.03 36.59 0.39
CA ALA A 16 -25.23 35.17 0.16
C ALA A 16 -24.00 34.46 -0.45
N THR A 17 -22.90 35.18 -0.61
CA THR A 17 -21.64 34.58 -1.11
C THR A 17 -21.04 33.70 0.00
N PRO A 18 -20.92 32.38 -0.18
CA PRO A 18 -20.35 31.53 0.84
C PRO A 18 -18.91 31.99 1.16
N ALA A 19 -18.58 32.05 2.46
CA ALA A 19 -17.26 32.39 2.90
C ALA A 19 -16.23 31.44 2.29
N LEU A 20 -15.29 31.97 1.53
CA LEU A 20 -14.20 31.18 0.94
C LEU A 20 -13.27 30.72 2.06
N SER A 21 -13.09 29.41 2.20
CA SER A 21 -12.14 28.83 3.16
C SER A 21 -11.40 27.66 2.53
N VAL A 22 -10.13 27.50 2.87
CA VAL A 22 -9.34 26.33 2.52
C VAL A 22 -9.45 25.33 3.67
N SER A 23 -10.13 24.22 3.45
CA SER A 23 -10.19 23.13 4.41
C SER A 23 -9.03 22.15 4.20
N GLN A 24 -8.49 21.61 5.29
CA GLN A 24 -7.47 20.57 5.21
C GLN A 24 -8.12 19.28 4.72
N GLY A 25 -7.59 18.76 3.60
CA GLY A 25 -7.97 17.47 3.02
C GLY A 25 -7.28 16.29 3.70
N ALA A 26 -7.61 15.09 3.26
CA ALA A 26 -6.90 13.88 3.67
C ALA A 26 -5.46 13.90 3.14
N THR A 27 -4.49 13.59 3.99
CA THR A 27 -3.06 13.65 3.65
C THR A 27 -2.51 12.29 3.25
N ALA A 28 -3.09 11.18 3.75
CA ALA A 28 -2.64 9.83 3.51
C ALA A 28 -3.84 8.92 3.20
N VAL A 29 -4.19 8.81 1.92
CA VAL A 29 -5.18 7.89 1.37
C VAL A 29 -4.49 7.04 0.33
N PRO A 30 -4.10 5.79 0.65
CA PRO A 30 -3.43 4.92 -0.30
C PRO A 30 -4.37 4.35 -1.36
N LEU A 31 -3.83 4.20 -2.57
CA LEU A 31 -4.29 3.24 -3.56
C LEU A 31 -3.32 2.06 -3.56
N PHE A 32 -3.83 0.87 -3.27
CA PHE A 32 -3.12 -0.39 -3.38
C PHE A 32 -3.45 -1.06 -4.70
N VAL A 33 -2.45 -1.21 -5.55
CA VAL A 33 -2.53 -1.99 -6.78
C VAL A 33 -1.88 -3.34 -6.51
N GLY A 34 -2.61 -4.43 -6.70
CA GLY A 34 -2.08 -5.75 -6.37
C GLY A 34 -2.88 -6.89 -6.98
N ASN A 35 -2.29 -8.07 -6.96
CA ASN A 35 -2.96 -9.29 -7.38
C ASN A 35 -3.94 -9.76 -6.28
N PHE A 36 -5.03 -9.01 -6.14
CA PHE A 36 -6.15 -9.35 -5.27
C PHE A 36 -7.19 -10.13 -6.06
N GLU A 37 -7.75 -11.16 -5.47
CA GLU A 37 -8.83 -11.95 -6.05
C GLU A 37 -10.18 -11.45 -5.51
N PRO A 38 -10.98 -10.71 -6.30
CA PRO A 38 -12.29 -10.27 -5.86
C PRO A 38 -13.28 -11.44 -5.81
N LEU A 39 -14.13 -11.50 -4.77
CA LEU A 39 -15.20 -12.49 -4.65
C LEU A 39 -16.27 -12.33 -5.74
N ASP A 40 -16.49 -11.09 -6.20
CA ASP A 40 -17.26 -10.79 -7.40
C ASP A 40 -16.32 -10.37 -8.52
N SER A 41 -16.23 -11.18 -9.57
CA SER A 41 -15.35 -10.93 -10.72
C SER A 41 -15.60 -9.59 -11.41
N THR A 42 -16.79 -8.99 -11.25
CA THR A 42 -17.10 -7.64 -11.78
C THR A 42 -16.30 -6.53 -11.12
N ASN A 43 -15.65 -6.78 -9.98
CA ASN A 43 -14.81 -5.86 -9.24
C ASN A 43 -13.33 -5.87 -9.71
N ALA A 44 -12.94 -6.81 -10.55
CA ALA A 44 -11.62 -6.82 -11.16
C ALA A 44 -11.40 -5.60 -12.05
N GLY A 45 -10.25 -4.94 -11.92
CA GLY A 45 -9.93 -3.74 -12.69
C GLY A 45 -10.77 -2.50 -12.35
N LYS A 46 -11.43 -2.48 -11.17
CA LYS A 46 -12.16 -1.31 -10.68
C LYS A 46 -11.52 -0.72 -9.43
N LEU A 47 -11.69 0.58 -9.25
CA LEU A 47 -11.30 1.28 -8.04
C LEU A 47 -12.32 1.03 -6.95
N ILE A 48 -11.93 0.33 -5.88
CA ILE A 48 -12.81 -0.02 -4.76
C ILE A 48 -12.31 0.66 -3.49
N ARG A 49 -13.16 1.45 -2.86
CA ARG A 49 -12.84 2.07 -1.57
C ARG A 49 -13.13 1.08 -0.44
N ILE A 50 -12.15 0.94 0.47
CA ILE A 50 -12.21 0.04 1.62
C ILE A 50 -12.06 0.88 2.89
N SER A 51 -13.01 0.76 3.81
CA SER A 51 -12.97 1.47 5.10
C SER A 51 -12.17 0.75 6.17
N GLY A 52 -11.95 -0.57 6.01
CA GLY A 52 -11.18 -1.37 6.96
C GLY A 52 -11.01 -2.83 6.53
N TRP A 53 -10.25 -3.58 7.32
CA TRP A 53 -9.94 -4.99 7.05
C TRP A 53 -11.17 -5.89 6.89
N LEU A 54 -12.21 -5.66 7.72
CA LEU A 54 -13.43 -6.45 7.66
C LEU A 54 -14.14 -6.29 6.31
N GLU A 55 -14.25 -5.07 5.81
CA GLU A 55 -14.87 -4.81 4.50
C GLU A 55 -14.04 -5.42 3.37
N PHE A 56 -12.70 -5.33 3.45
CA PHE A 56 -11.83 -6.01 2.50
C PHE A 56 -12.12 -7.51 2.45
N SER A 57 -12.23 -8.18 3.59
CA SER A 57 -12.49 -9.63 3.66
C SER A 57 -13.87 -10.05 3.18
N GLN A 58 -14.82 -9.12 3.03
CA GLN A 58 -16.14 -9.36 2.44
C GLN A 58 -16.16 -9.19 0.92
N LEU A 59 -15.18 -8.50 0.34
CA LEU A 59 -15.10 -8.18 -1.08
C LEU A 59 -14.03 -8.98 -1.82
N PHE A 60 -13.00 -9.43 -1.11
CA PHE A 60 -11.85 -10.11 -1.68
C PHE A 60 -11.53 -11.41 -0.94
N THR A 61 -10.97 -12.37 -1.66
CA THR A 61 -10.40 -13.58 -1.08
C THR A 61 -9.22 -13.21 -0.18
N VAL A 62 -9.25 -13.67 1.07
CA VAL A 62 -8.19 -13.43 2.04
C VAL A 62 -7.31 -14.67 2.13
N ASN A 63 -6.04 -14.51 1.82
CA ASN A 63 -5.03 -15.54 2.11
C ASN A 63 -4.49 -15.31 3.52
N SER A 64 -4.95 -16.12 4.47
CA SER A 64 -4.61 -15.97 5.89
C SER A 64 -3.22 -16.52 6.24
N THR A 65 -2.64 -17.35 5.37
CA THR A 65 -1.38 -18.06 5.59
C THR A 65 -0.17 -17.30 5.06
N GLY A 66 -0.39 -16.39 4.09
CA GLY A 66 0.65 -15.66 3.38
C GLY A 66 1.31 -16.46 2.26
N TYR A 67 0.79 -17.63 1.93
CA TYR A 67 1.23 -18.46 0.80
C TYR A 67 0.05 -19.19 0.17
N SER A 68 0.21 -19.58 -1.09
CA SER A 68 -0.71 -20.46 -1.79
C SER A 68 -0.13 -21.88 -1.83
N ALA A 69 -0.95 -22.87 -1.51
CA ALA A 69 -0.56 -24.27 -1.56
C ALA A 69 -1.44 -25.04 -2.55
N SER A 70 -0.82 -25.83 -3.41
CA SER A 70 -1.52 -26.63 -4.42
C SER A 70 -0.86 -27.99 -4.62
N ALA A 71 -1.63 -28.96 -5.10
CA ALA A 71 -1.14 -30.26 -5.52
C ALA A 71 -2.08 -30.90 -6.54
N THR A 72 -1.60 -31.93 -7.23
CA THR A 72 -2.40 -32.79 -8.11
C THR A 72 -2.48 -34.16 -7.50
N ILE A 73 -3.67 -34.80 -7.55
CA ILE A 73 -3.89 -36.18 -7.14
C ILE A 73 -4.38 -36.99 -8.33
N THR A 74 -3.88 -38.21 -8.43
CA THR A 74 -4.32 -39.24 -9.41
C THR A 74 -4.62 -40.52 -8.67
N PRO A 75 -5.69 -41.25 -8.98
CA PRO A 75 -5.94 -42.54 -8.36
C PRO A 75 -4.81 -43.51 -8.70
N LYS A 76 -4.29 -44.20 -7.70
CA LYS A 76 -3.31 -45.25 -7.88
C LYS A 76 -4.01 -46.46 -8.54
N ALA A 77 -3.42 -46.98 -9.59
CA ALA A 77 -3.93 -48.23 -10.21
C ALA A 77 -3.97 -49.34 -9.14
N ALA A 78 -5.08 -50.01 -9.00
CA ALA A 78 -5.17 -51.17 -8.13
C ALA A 78 -4.12 -52.20 -8.59
N THR A 79 -3.13 -52.46 -7.75
CA THR A 79 -2.25 -53.63 -7.96
C THR A 79 -3.11 -54.85 -7.70
N THR A 80 -3.46 -55.56 -8.76
CA THR A 80 -3.92 -56.93 -8.64
C THR A 80 -2.70 -57.76 -8.32
N ASP A 81 -2.45 -57.98 -7.04
CA ASP A 81 -1.58 -59.05 -6.60
C ASP A 81 -2.35 -60.37 -6.83
N ASP A 82 -2.37 -60.82 -8.05
CA ASP A 82 -2.62 -62.21 -8.40
C ASP A 82 -1.29 -62.95 -8.11
N GLU A 83 -0.99 -63.23 -6.86
CA GLU A 83 -0.15 -64.37 -6.54
C GLU A 83 -0.99 -65.62 -6.81
N GLU A 84 -0.85 -66.18 -8.01
CA GLU A 84 -1.18 -67.56 -8.29
C GLU A 84 -0.25 -68.45 -7.44
N ASP A 85 -0.68 -68.77 -6.23
CA ASP A 85 -0.11 -69.86 -5.47
C ASP A 85 -0.63 -71.16 -6.10
N THR A 86 0.11 -71.62 -7.10
CA THR A 86 -0.08 -72.95 -7.68
C THR A 86 0.65 -73.98 -6.80
N ASP A 87 -0.02 -74.38 -5.73
CA ASP A 87 0.35 -75.64 -5.04
C ASP A 87 -0.30 -76.81 -5.71
N PRO A 88 0.44 -77.76 -6.27
CA PRO A 88 -0.10 -78.84 -7.08
C PRO A 88 -0.32 -80.19 -6.31
N ASP A 89 -0.80 -80.12 -5.07
CA ASP A 89 -1.22 -81.34 -4.37
C ASP A 89 -2.12 -81.00 -3.17
N ASP A 90 -3.47 -81.09 -3.36
CA ASP A 90 -4.29 -81.74 -2.34
C ASP A 90 -5.73 -82.02 -2.82
N GLU A 91 -6.18 -83.21 -2.41
CA GLU A 91 -7.40 -83.90 -2.81
C GLU A 91 -8.71 -83.26 -2.29
N GLU A 92 -9.78 -83.59 -2.96
CA GLU A 92 -11.22 -83.36 -2.71
C GLU A 92 -11.72 -83.18 -1.29
N ASP A 93 -12.50 -82.10 -1.06
CA ASP A 93 -13.63 -82.10 -0.11
C ASP A 93 -14.75 -81.11 -0.53
N PRO A 94 -16.01 -81.33 -0.15
CA PRO A 94 -17.21 -80.88 -0.87
C PRO A 94 -17.71 -79.45 -0.52
N PRO A 95 -18.75 -78.93 -1.25
CA PRO A 95 -19.06 -77.50 -1.28
C PRO A 95 -19.83 -77.04 -0.04
N GLY A 96 -19.16 -76.20 0.81
CA GLY A 96 -19.76 -75.42 1.86
C GLY A 96 -19.79 -73.98 1.44
N GLY A 97 -20.96 -73.47 1.08
CA GLY A 97 -21.16 -72.08 0.76
C GLY A 97 -20.78 -71.10 1.89
N GLY A 98 -19.79 -70.32 1.66
CA GLY A 98 -19.42 -69.16 2.42
C GLY A 98 -19.20 -67.99 1.51
N THR A 99 -20.26 -67.23 1.24
CA THR A 99 -20.16 -65.92 0.64
C THR A 99 -19.45 -64.98 1.63
N THR A 100 -18.12 -64.88 1.51
CA THR A 100 -17.40 -63.80 2.12
C THR A 100 -17.71 -62.50 1.37
N THR A 101 -18.70 -61.80 1.87
CA THR A 101 -18.94 -60.38 1.51
C THR A 101 -17.69 -59.61 1.88
N ARG A 102 -16.87 -59.34 0.88
CA ARG A 102 -15.75 -58.41 0.98
C ARG A 102 -16.31 -57.09 1.41
N ALA A 103 -15.87 -56.58 2.56
CA ALA A 103 -16.26 -55.28 3.13
C ALA A 103 -16.07 -54.20 2.08
N ALA A 104 -17.14 -53.57 1.69
CA ALA A 104 -17.11 -52.33 0.89
C ALA A 104 -16.37 -51.26 1.75
N GLY A 105 -15.21 -50.81 1.27
CA GLY A 105 -14.48 -49.75 1.92
C GLY A 105 -12.96 -49.77 1.69
N SER A 106 -12.46 -50.24 0.55
CA SER A 106 -11.06 -49.90 0.22
C SER A 106 -11.01 -48.44 -0.19
N GLU A 107 -10.45 -47.60 0.72
CA GLU A 107 -10.17 -46.22 0.37
C GLU A 107 -9.36 -46.17 -0.93
N THR A 108 -9.76 -45.34 -1.87
CA THR A 108 -9.00 -45.14 -3.11
C THR A 108 -7.65 -44.53 -2.72
N GLU A 109 -6.56 -45.26 -2.96
CA GLU A 109 -5.22 -44.71 -2.82
C GLU A 109 -4.97 -43.73 -3.95
N TYR A 110 -4.31 -42.61 -3.61
CA TYR A 110 -3.95 -41.58 -4.60
C TYR A 110 -2.43 -41.40 -4.64
N ASP A 111 -1.90 -41.24 -5.83
CA ASP A 111 -0.58 -40.70 -6.06
C ASP A 111 -0.66 -39.15 -6.00
N VAL A 112 0.17 -38.55 -5.16
CA VAL A 112 0.29 -37.11 -5.03
C VAL A 112 1.43 -36.62 -5.88
N SER A 113 1.14 -35.73 -6.82
CA SER A 113 2.12 -35.10 -7.70
C SER A 113 2.08 -33.57 -7.55
N ASP A 114 3.22 -32.93 -7.88
CA ASP A 114 3.37 -31.46 -7.90
C ASP A 114 2.93 -30.71 -6.64
N PRO A 115 3.29 -31.16 -5.41
CA PRO A 115 3.02 -30.39 -4.22
C PRO A 115 3.83 -29.08 -4.28
N LYS A 116 3.12 -27.95 -4.29
CA LYS A 116 3.73 -26.63 -4.45
C LYS A 116 3.25 -25.68 -3.36
N VAL A 117 4.20 -24.98 -2.74
CA VAL A 117 3.94 -23.87 -1.83
C VAL A 117 4.63 -22.63 -2.41
N THR A 118 3.87 -21.59 -2.69
CA THR A 118 4.38 -20.33 -3.24
C THR A 118 3.99 -19.18 -2.33
N PRO A 119 4.89 -18.24 -2.03
CA PRO A 119 4.53 -17.02 -1.32
C PRO A 119 3.36 -16.31 -2.02
N ASN A 120 2.43 -15.80 -1.22
CA ASN A 120 1.32 -14.96 -1.64
C ASN A 120 1.03 -13.99 -0.50
N THR A 121 1.86 -12.95 -0.39
CA THR A 121 1.85 -12.04 0.74
C THR A 121 1.02 -10.79 0.50
N THR A 122 0.37 -10.64 -0.66
CA THR A 122 -0.39 -9.45 -1.05
C THR A 122 -1.46 -9.07 -0.03
N THR A 123 -2.31 -10.04 0.36
CA THR A 123 -3.35 -9.78 1.38
C THR A 123 -2.78 -9.62 2.78
N LEU A 124 -1.69 -10.31 3.11
CA LEU A 124 -0.97 -10.17 4.36
C LEU A 124 -0.34 -8.77 4.49
N ALA A 125 0.25 -8.25 3.40
CA ALA A 125 0.79 -6.89 3.36
C ALA A 125 -0.30 -5.84 3.64
N LEU A 126 -1.48 -6.00 3.05
CA LEU A 126 -2.62 -5.11 3.31
C LEU A 126 -3.12 -5.24 4.76
N GLN A 127 -3.11 -6.44 5.35
CA GLN A 127 -3.44 -6.61 6.76
C GLN A 127 -2.45 -5.87 7.67
N LEU A 128 -1.15 -5.96 7.36
CA LEU A 128 -0.10 -5.22 8.08
C LEU A 128 -0.26 -3.70 7.94
N TYR A 129 -0.74 -3.21 6.80
CA TYR A 129 -1.10 -1.79 6.65
C TYR A 129 -2.09 -1.35 7.73
N PHE A 130 -3.21 -2.06 7.91
CA PHE A 130 -4.19 -1.73 8.94
C PHE A 130 -3.62 -1.86 10.36
N GLN A 131 -2.78 -2.86 10.62
CA GLN A 131 -2.13 -3.05 11.94
C GLN A 131 -1.14 -1.92 12.29
N ASN A 132 -0.58 -1.25 11.29
CA ASN A 132 0.34 -0.12 11.46
C ASN A 132 -0.32 1.25 11.40
N GLY A 133 -1.64 1.32 11.52
CA GLY A 133 -2.41 2.54 11.65
C GLY A 133 -3.04 3.02 10.35
N GLY A 134 -3.19 2.12 9.39
CA GLY A 134 -3.89 2.38 8.14
C GLY A 134 -5.31 2.90 8.34
N ASN A 135 -5.71 3.81 7.47
CA ASN A 135 -7.04 4.43 7.38
C ASN A 135 -7.83 3.83 6.20
N PRO A 136 -9.02 4.31 5.89
CA PRO A 136 -9.68 3.98 4.63
C PRO A 136 -8.73 4.18 3.43
N CYS A 137 -8.78 3.23 2.51
CA CYS A 137 -7.89 3.16 1.36
C CYS A 137 -8.66 2.74 0.11
N TYR A 138 -8.00 2.75 -1.02
CA TYR A 138 -8.50 2.19 -2.26
C TYR A 138 -7.72 0.94 -2.63
N VAL A 139 -8.42 -0.01 -3.23
CA VAL A 139 -7.86 -1.24 -3.78
C VAL A 139 -8.20 -1.31 -5.27
N TYR A 140 -7.20 -1.61 -6.07
CA TYR A 140 -7.33 -1.88 -7.50
C TYR A 140 -6.79 -3.28 -7.76
N ALA A 141 -7.70 -4.22 -8.00
CA ALA A 141 -7.35 -5.62 -8.25
C ALA A 141 -6.86 -5.79 -9.69
N LEU A 142 -5.58 -6.13 -9.83
CA LEU A 142 -4.92 -6.35 -11.11
C LEU A 142 -4.17 -7.68 -11.05
N ALA A 143 -4.67 -8.69 -11.74
CA ALA A 143 -4.12 -10.04 -11.69
C ALA A 143 -2.73 -10.17 -12.35
N SER A 144 -2.43 -9.30 -13.32
CA SER A 144 -1.16 -9.29 -14.04
C SER A 144 -0.75 -7.85 -14.38
N ALA A 145 0.53 -7.56 -14.32
CA ALA A 145 1.11 -6.26 -14.68
C ALA A 145 2.33 -6.47 -15.60
N THR A 146 2.18 -7.29 -16.65
CA THR A 146 3.27 -7.63 -17.58
C THR A 146 3.31 -6.73 -18.82
N SER A 147 2.21 -6.03 -19.12
CA SER A 147 2.09 -5.18 -20.29
C SER A 147 1.55 -3.78 -19.95
N SER A 148 1.87 -2.80 -20.80
CA SER A 148 1.33 -1.45 -20.69
C SER A 148 -0.19 -1.38 -20.87
N ALA A 149 -0.79 -2.34 -21.57
CA ALA A 149 -2.23 -2.44 -21.74
C ALA A 149 -2.92 -2.84 -20.42
N GLU A 150 -2.35 -3.76 -19.67
CA GLU A 150 -2.87 -4.20 -18.36
C GLU A 150 -2.78 -3.07 -17.32
N THR A 151 -1.68 -2.31 -17.34
CA THR A 151 -1.46 -1.23 -16.36
C THR A 151 -2.14 0.09 -16.73
N ALA A 152 -2.63 0.27 -17.97
CA ALA A 152 -3.28 1.51 -18.43
C ALA A 152 -4.51 1.90 -17.59
N GLY A 153 -5.27 0.90 -17.09
CA GLY A 153 -6.43 1.10 -16.23
C GLY A 153 -6.10 1.80 -14.89
N ILE A 154 -4.87 1.68 -14.40
CA ILE A 154 -4.44 2.30 -13.13
C ILE A 154 -4.52 3.83 -13.23
N VAL A 155 -4.06 4.41 -14.34
CA VAL A 155 -4.07 5.88 -14.54
C VAL A 155 -5.50 6.40 -14.62
N THR A 156 -6.39 5.65 -15.29
CA THR A 156 -7.83 5.99 -15.34
C THR A 156 -8.46 5.91 -13.96
N ALA A 157 -8.15 4.87 -13.17
CA ALA A 157 -8.62 4.72 -11.80
C ALA A 157 -8.16 5.86 -10.87
N LEU A 158 -6.95 6.41 -11.10
CA LEU A 158 -6.46 7.58 -10.35
C LEU A 158 -7.30 8.85 -10.60
N ASP A 159 -7.88 8.98 -11.78
CA ASP A 159 -8.74 10.13 -12.11
C ASP A 159 -10.15 10.00 -11.50
N GLU A 160 -10.57 8.78 -11.14
CA GLU A 160 -11.84 8.50 -10.44
C GLU A 160 -11.75 8.74 -8.93
N GLY A 161 -10.55 8.63 -8.34
CA GLY A 161 -10.31 8.77 -6.90
C GLY A 161 -9.85 10.16 -6.50
N ASP A 162 -10.77 11.07 -6.17
CA ASP A 162 -10.49 12.49 -5.87
C ASP A 162 -9.58 12.73 -4.65
N ASP A 163 -9.49 11.77 -3.71
CA ASP A 163 -8.76 11.90 -2.44
C ASP A 163 -7.52 10.99 -2.34
N ILE A 164 -7.17 10.25 -3.38
CA ILE A 164 -5.95 9.42 -3.41
C ILE A 164 -4.71 10.31 -3.30
N THR A 165 -3.78 9.91 -2.43
CA THR A 165 -2.54 10.65 -2.17
C THR A 165 -1.30 9.77 -2.20
N LEU A 166 -1.43 8.49 -1.85
CA LEU A 166 -0.34 7.54 -1.81
C LEU A 166 -0.59 6.42 -2.83
N LEU A 167 0.47 5.99 -3.50
CA LEU A 167 0.44 4.89 -4.46
C LEU A 167 1.33 3.77 -3.96
N VAL A 168 0.82 2.55 -3.97
CA VAL A 168 1.52 1.36 -3.47
C VAL A 168 1.24 0.18 -4.39
N ALA A 169 2.29 -0.52 -4.81
CA ALA A 169 2.16 -1.79 -5.53
C ALA A 169 2.38 -2.96 -4.56
N LEU A 170 1.45 -3.90 -4.51
CA LEU A 170 1.51 -5.07 -3.65
C LEU A 170 1.52 -6.35 -4.47
N ASP A 171 2.69 -6.95 -4.58
CA ASP A 171 2.89 -8.27 -5.15
C ASP A 171 4.23 -8.84 -4.67
N ASP A 172 4.39 -10.15 -4.68
CA ASP A 172 5.66 -10.81 -4.36
C ASP A 172 6.65 -10.69 -5.53
N ASP A 173 6.16 -10.53 -6.77
CA ASP A 173 6.98 -10.37 -7.97
C ASP A 173 7.44 -8.91 -8.15
N GLY A 174 8.77 -8.72 -8.15
CA GLY A 174 9.39 -7.43 -8.41
C GLY A 174 9.12 -6.90 -9.82
N THR A 175 8.92 -7.79 -10.81
CA THR A 175 8.57 -7.40 -12.18
C THR A 175 7.20 -6.74 -12.21
N TYR A 176 6.23 -7.32 -11.50
CA TYR A 176 4.89 -6.74 -11.32
C TYR A 176 4.97 -5.36 -10.70
N ARG A 177 5.65 -5.23 -9.55
CA ARG A 177 5.78 -3.95 -8.86
C ARG A 177 6.43 -2.88 -9.74
N ASN A 178 7.51 -3.22 -10.45
CA ASN A 178 8.20 -2.31 -11.36
C ASN A 178 7.31 -1.85 -12.53
N ALA A 179 6.45 -2.72 -13.06
CA ALA A 179 5.50 -2.35 -14.11
C ALA A 179 4.45 -1.36 -13.60
N VAL A 180 3.94 -1.55 -12.38
CA VAL A 180 3.02 -0.61 -11.72
C VAL A 180 3.72 0.75 -11.48
N TYR A 181 4.98 0.76 -10.96
CA TYR A 181 5.74 1.99 -10.77
C TYR A 181 5.93 2.76 -12.08
N GLY A 182 6.23 2.05 -13.18
CA GLY A 182 6.35 2.64 -14.51
C GLY A 182 5.04 3.26 -15.01
N ALA A 183 3.92 2.59 -14.79
CA ALA A 183 2.60 3.07 -15.19
C ALA A 183 2.20 4.37 -14.48
N VAL A 184 2.48 4.48 -13.18
CA VAL A 184 2.13 5.68 -12.40
C VAL A 184 3.16 6.80 -12.49
N ALA A 185 4.37 6.55 -13.01
CA ALA A 185 5.45 7.53 -13.05
C ALA A 185 5.05 8.85 -13.75
N SER A 186 4.27 8.77 -14.83
CA SER A 186 3.79 9.95 -15.57
C SER A 186 2.79 10.80 -14.76
N ALA A 187 2.09 10.19 -13.79
CA ALA A 187 1.12 10.88 -12.94
C ALA A 187 1.76 11.61 -11.75
N LEU A 188 2.96 11.18 -11.32
CA LEU A 188 3.63 11.70 -10.12
C LEU A 188 4.01 13.19 -10.23
N GLY A 189 4.34 13.70 -11.41
CA GLY A 189 4.81 15.07 -11.62
C GLY A 189 3.76 16.07 -12.08
N GLN A 190 2.47 15.70 -12.15
CA GLN A 190 1.42 16.51 -12.77
C GLN A 190 0.66 17.45 -11.80
N ASN A 191 1.24 17.84 -10.67
CA ASN A 191 0.59 18.65 -9.64
C ASN A 191 -0.75 18.06 -9.13
N LYS A 192 -0.86 16.73 -9.16
CA LYS A 192 -2.00 15.96 -8.61
C LYS A 192 -1.78 15.59 -7.14
N GLY A 193 -0.57 15.74 -6.62
CA GLY A 193 -0.18 15.49 -5.23
C GLY A 193 -0.10 13.99 -4.88
N TYR A 194 0.20 13.13 -5.85
CA TYR A 194 0.46 11.71 -5.62
C TYR A 194 1.89 11.48 -5.14
N PHE A 195 2.05 10.55 -4.21
CA PHE A 195 3.34 10.12 -3.70
C PHE A 195 3.45 8.59 -3.75
N LEU A 196 4.47 8.07 -4.44
CA LEU A 196 4.72 6.63 -4.58
C LEU A 196 5.58 6.13 -3.42
N ILE A 197 5.15 5.04 -2.80
CA ILE A 197 5.93 4.25 -1.84
C ILE A 197 6.38 2.99 -2.57
N ALA A 198 7.68 2.90 -2.85
CA ALA A 198 8.26 1.80 -3.61
C ALA A 198 9.14 0.91 -2.73
N ASP A 199 9.25 -0.35 -3.09
CA ASP A 199 10.07 -1.35 -2.42
C ASP A 199 11.38 -1.59 -3.16
N SER A 200 12.47 -1.73 -2.43
CA SER A 200 13.76 -2.19 -2.96
C SER A 200 14.02 -3.64 -2.56
N GLU A 201 14.54 -4.44 -3.48
CA GLU A 201 14.89 -5.84 -3.23
C GLU A 201 16.33 -6.02 -2.71
N ASP A 202 17.23 -5.16 -3.16
CA ASP A 202 18.68 -5.29 -2.94
C ASP A 202 19.32 -4.08 -2.25
N GLY A 203 18.52 -3.06 -1.90
CA GLY A 203 19.01 -1.80 -1.33
C GLY A 203 19.30 -0.73 -2.38
N THR A 204 18.93 -0.96 -3.64
CA THR A 204 18.94 0.05 -4.72
C THR A 204 17.53 0.45 -5.11
N ALA A 205 17.36 1.67 -5.60
CA ALA A 205 16.04 2.10 -6.05
C ALA A 205 15.67 1.43 -7.37
N PRO A 206 14.42 0.92 -7.51
CA PRO A 206 13.93 0.41 -8.78
C PRO A 206 14.02 1.48 -9.89
N THR A 207 14.38 1.08 -11.10
CA THR A 207 14.62 2.03 -12.22
C THR A 207 13.43 2.96 -12.48
N SER A 208 12.21 2.44 -12.41
CA SER A 208 10.97 3.21 -12.60
C SER A 208 10.65 4.17 -11.45
N ALA A 209 11.36 4.06 -10.32
CA ALA A 209 11.15 4.84 -9.11
C ALA A 209 12.26 5.86 -8.83
N GLN A 210 13.28 5.95 -9.69
CA GLN A 210 14.46 6.80 -9.47
C GLN A 210 14.21 8.28 -9.83
N GLY A 211 14.96 9.16 -9.16
CA GLY A 211 15.11 10.57 -9.55
C GLY A 211 13.88 11.46 -9.32
N SER A 212 12.84 10.99 -8.65
CA SER A 212 11.62 11.76 -8.39
C SER A 212 11.48 12.18 -6.93
N SER A 213 11.12 13.43 -6.70
CA SER A 213 10.77 13.93 -5.35
C SER A 213 9.46 13.35 -4.82
N HIS A 214 8.63 12.76 -5.68
CA HIS A 214 7.35 12.15 -5.31
C HIS A 214 7.45 10.65 -5.07
N VAL A 215 8.66 10.14 -4.81
CA VAL A 215 8.92 8.72 -4.54
C VAL A 215 9.74 8.57 -3.28
N GLY A 216 9.31 7.67 -2.39
CA GLY A 216 10.08 7.15 -1.26
C GLY A 216 10.33 5.66 -1.45
N VAL A 217 11.60 5.23 -1.47
CA VAL A 217 11.99 3.83 -1.60
C VAL A 217 12.37 3.27 -0.24
N TYR A 218 11.91 2.05 0.08
CA TYR A 218 12.13 1.40 1.36
C TYR A 218 12.78 0.03 1.21
N TYR A 219 13.68 -0.29 2.14
CA TYR A 219 14.46 -1.53 2.23
C TYR A 219 14.78 -1.84 3.70
N PRO A 220 14.94 -3.08 4.10
CA PRO A 220 14.67 -4.34 3.41
C PRO A 220 13.21 -4.79 3.54
N PHE A 221 12.90 -5.95 2.96
CA PHE A 221 11.63 -6.62 3.18
C PHE A 221 11.47 -7.02 4.65
N LEU A 222 10.23 -7.17 5.07
CA LEU A 222 9.85 -7.50 6.44
C LEU A 222 9.59 -8.99 6.57
N SER A 223 10.18 -9.63 7.57
CA SER A 223 9.95 -11.05 7.83
C SER A 223 8.75 -11.24 8.74
N VAL A 224 7.81 -12.06 8.31
CA VAL A 224 6.60 -12.42 9.05
C VAL A 224 6.58 -13.93 9.23
N THR A 225 6.16 -14.42 10.37
CA THR A 225 5.99 -15.85 10.59
C THR A 225 4.91 -16.39 9.64
N ALA A 226 5.21 -17.42 8.87
CA ALA A 226 4.23 -18.06 8.00
C ALA A 226 3.08 -18.66 8.82
N GLY A 227 1.87 -18.59 8.27
CA GLY A 227 0.71 -19.23 8.86
C GLY A 227 0.83 -20.76 8.84
N LYS A 228 0.11 -21.44 9.71
CA LYS A 228 -0.03 -22.89 9.63
C LYS A 228 -0.86 -23.28 8.42
N LEU A 229 -0.67 -24.52 7.91
CA LEU A 229 -1.45 -25.03 6.79
C LEU A 229 -2.95 -24.89 7.07
N ASN A 230 -3.64 -24.18 6.20
CA ASN A 230 -5.09 -24.06 6.22
C ASN A 230 -5.66 -24.97 5.13
N GLU A 231 -6.22 -26.10 5.53
CA GLU A 231 -6.72 -27.13 4.60
C GLU A 231 -7.85 -26.64 3.67
N ARG A 232 -8.51 -25.53 4.04
CA ARG A 232 -9.56 -24.90 3.20
C ARG A 232 -9.01 -23.99 2.11
N GLU A 233 -7.75 -23.57 2.24
CA GLU A 233 -7.05 -22.71 1.28
C GLU A 233 -6.13 -23.51 0.34
N VAL A 234 -5.91 -24.81 0.59
CA VAL A 234 -5.11 -25.67 -0.28
C VAL A 234 -5.95 -26.12 -1.48
N VAL A 235 -5.47 -25.80 -2.66
CA VAL A 235 -6.12 -26.14 -3.94
C VAL A 235 -5.59 -27.47 -4.46
N ILE A 236 -6.48 -28.44 -4.65
CA ILE A 236 -6.13 -29.78 -5.17
C ILE A 236 -6.80 -29.96 -6.54
N THR A 237 -5.99 -30.29 -7.53
CA THR A 237 -6.47 -30.75 -8.84
C THR A 237 -6.62 -32.28 -8.82
N ASP A 238 -7.85 -32.75 -8.76
CA ASP A 238 -8.17 -34.17 -8.81
C ASP A 238 -8.31 -34.62 -10.27
N LYS A 239 -7.41 -35.47 -10.69
CA LYS A 239 -7.38 -36.09 -12.03
C LYS A 239 -7.90 -37.53 -12.02
N THR A 240 -8.82 -37.87 -11.15
CA THR A 240 -9.51 -39.18 -11.16
C THR A 240 -10.16 -39.42 -12.54
N ASP A 241 -10.76 -38.37 -13.11
CA ASP A 241 -11.06 -38.31 -14.54
C ASP A 241 -10.05 -37.40 -15.23
N SER A 242 -9.10 -37.97 -15.94
CA SER A 242 -8.06 -37.22 -16.66
C SER A 242 -8.63 -36.31 -17.76
N SER A 243 -9.84 -36.63 -18.27
CA SER A 243 -10.53 -35.84 -19.29
C SER A 243 -11.30 -34.69 -18.71
N ASN A 244 -11.62 -34.73 -17.41
CA ASN A 244 -12.39 -33.68 -16.71
C ASN A 244 -11.88 -33.50 -15.26
N PRO A 245 -10.72 -32.89 -15.07
CA PRO A 245 -10.15 -32.68 -13.75
C PRO A 245 -11.04 -31.76 -12.88
N VAL A 246 -11.21 -32.13 -11.62
CA VAL A 246 -12.04 -31.38 -10.66
C VAL A 246 -11.13 -30.68 -9.62
N THR A 247 -11.42 -29.42 -9.33
CA THR A 247 -10.74 -28.70 -8.26
C THR A 247 -11.49 -28.89 -6.94
N LYS A 248 -10.78 -29.28 -5.89
CA LYS A 248 -11.29 -29.43 -4.53
C LYS A 248 -10.28 -28.92 -3.50
N THR A 249 -10.71 -28.72 -2.28
CA THR A 249 -9.84 -28.34 -1.18
C THR A 249 -9.27 -29.59 -0.46
N LEU A 250 -8.17 -29.41 0.29
CA LEU A 250 -7.62 -30.47 1.13
C LEU A 250 -8.63 -30.90 2.23
N ALA A 251 -9.45 -29.97 2.71
CA ALA A 251 -10.51 -30.26 3.67
C ALA A 251 -11.61 -31.17 3.05
N GLU A 252 -11.96 -30.98 1.78
CA GLU A 252 -12.90 -31.85 1.04
C GLU A 252 -12.27 -33.20 0.73
N LEU A 253 -10.98 -33.23 0.32
CA LEU A 253 -10.26 -34.48 0.13
C LEU A 253 -10.22 -35.31 1.42
N ARG A 254 -10.06 -34.67 2.58
CA ARG A 254 -10.06 -35.34 3.88
C ARG A 254 -11.37 -36.06 4.21
N GLN A 255 -12.49 -35.61 3.66
CA GLN A 255 -13.79 -36.28 3.82
C GLN A 255 -13.93 -37.53 2.94
N THR A 256 -13.24 -37.55 1.79
CA THR A 256 -13.33 -38.64 0.82
C THR A 256 -12.17 -39.63 0.93
N SER A 257 -10.95 -39.19 1.22
CA SER A 257 -9.75 -39.99 1.43
C SER A 257 -8.85 -39.42 2.52
N PRO A 258 -9.06 -39.77 3.80
CA PRO A 258 -8.26 -39.30 4.92
C PRO A 258 -6.78 -39.64 4.79
N VAL A 259 -6.43 -40.78 4.21
CA VAL A 259 -5.03 -41.20 4.05
C VAL A 259 -4.28 -40.32 3.08
N ALA A 260 -4.84 -40.10 1.89
CA ALA A 260 -4.24 -39.19 0.90
C ALA A 260 -4.15 -37.75 1.42
N ALA A 261 -5.19 -37.28 2.13
CA ALA A 261 -5.18 -35.96 2.74
C ALA A 261 -4.10 -35.80 3.80
N ASN A 262 -3.86 -36.81 4.65
CA ASN A 262 -2.79 -36.78 5.65
C ASN A 262 -1.40 -36.78 5.00
N GLN A 263 -1.19 -37.59 3.98
CA GLN A 263 0.07 -37.64 3.24
C GLN A 263 0.37 -36.28 2.60
N LEU A 264 -0.63 -35.68 1.91
CA LEU A 264 -0.49 -34.39 1.27
C LEU A 264 -0.28 -33.26 2.30
N ALA A 265 -1.05 -33.23 3.38
CA ALA A 265 -0.87 -32.28 4.46
C ALA A 265 0.53 -32.32 5.06
N SER A 266 1.07 -33.52 5.26
CA SER A 266 2.45 -33.71 5.75
C SER A 266 3.48 -33.16 4.76
N THR A 267 3.36 -33.48 3.48
CA THR A 267 4.26 -33.02 2.41
C THR A 267 4.24 -31.50 2.27
N LEU A 268 3.05 -30.92 2.19
CA LEU A 268 2.89 -29.46 2.10
C LEU A 268 3.41 -28.76 3.37
N SER A 269 3.09 -29.27 4.56
CA SER A 269 3.56 -28.68 5.82
C SER A 269 5.08 -28.67 5.95
N ALA A 270 5.76 -29.70 5.43
CA ALA A 270 7.22 -29.76 5.38
C ALA A 270 7.83 -28.73 4.40
N SER A 271 7.06 -28.28 3.43
CA SER A 271 7.48 -27.30 2.39
C SER A 271 7.15 -25.86 2.78
N ILE A 272 6.37 -25.63 3.84
CA ILE A 272 6.04 -24.27 4.31
C ILE A 272 7.28 -23.64 4.94
N PRO A 273 7.70 -22.44 4.51
CA PRO A 273 8.81 -21.74 5.13
C PRO A 273 8.42 -21.28 6.55
N THR A 274 9.39 -21.18 7.45
CA THR A 274 9.16 -20.66 8.81
C THR A 274 8.79 -19.18 8.84
N SER A 275 9.28 -18.43 7.84
CA SER A 275 9.01 -17.01 7.67
C SER A 275 8.83 -16.66 6.19
N LEU A 276 8.04 -15.64 5.96
CA LEU A 276 7.76 -15.02 4.65
C LEU A 276 8.35 -13.62 4.62
N ASN A 277 8.86 -13.21 3.47
CA ASN A 277 9.33 -11.85 3.26
C ASN A 277 8.25 -11.03 2.57
N VAL A 278 7.79 -9.97 3.22
CA VAL A 278 6.72 -9.08 2.76
C VAL A 278 7.32 -7.75 2.34
N PRO A 279 6.97 -7.21 1.15
CA PRO A 279 7.37 -5.86 0.75
C PRO A 279 6.93 -4.82 1.78
N PRO A 280 7.80 -3.87 2.19
CA PRO A 280 7.49 -2.95 3.29
C PRO A 280 6.49 -1.83 2.96
N SER A 281 6.25 -1.54 1.68
CA SER A 281 5.48 -0.36 1.23
C SER A 281 4.10 -0.24 1.85
N ALA A 282 3.37 -1.35 2.04
CA ALA A 282 2.06 -1.34 2.71
C ALA A 282 2.16 -0.92 4.18
N VAL A 283 3.12 -1.47 4.91
CA VAL A 283 3.39 -1.11 6.31
C VAL A 283 3.77 0.36 6.42
N ILE A 284 4.63 0.82 5.53
CA ILE A 284 5.05 2.24 5.45
C ILE A 284 3.86 3.15 5.17
N ALA A 285 2.94 2.77 4.26
CA ALA A 285 1.71 3.53 4.03
C ALA A 285 0.86 3.63 5.31
N GLY A 286 0.75 2.57 6.10
CA GLY A 286 0.09 2.58 7.42
C GLY A 286 0.77 3.53 8.41
N ILE A 287 2.10 3.53 8.46
CA ILE A 287 2.89 4.44 9.29
C ILE A 287 2.71 5.90 8.83
N TYR A 288 2.60 6.17 7.52
CA TYR A 288 2.28 7.51 7.02
C TYR A 288 0.90 7.95 7.52
N CYS A 289 -0.12 7.11 7.38
CA CYS A 289 -1.47 7.39 7.88
C CYS A 289 -1.47 7.72 9.39
N LYS A 290 -0.75 6.92 10.18
CA LYS A 290 -0.62 7.14 11.63
C LYS A 290 0.10 8.44 11.95
N THR A 291 1.26 8.68 11.33
CA THR A 291 2.09 9.86 11.58
C THR A 291 1.35 11.14 11.21
N ASP A 292 0.70 11.16 10.05
CA ASP A 292 -0.06 12.30 9.57
C ASP A 292 -1.23 12.64 10.52
N ARG A 293 -1.95 11.62 10.99
CA ARG A 293 -3.08 11.80 11.91
C ARG A 293 -2.64 12.30 13.29
N GLU A 294 -1.51 11.79 13.81
CA GLU A 294 -1.05 12.09 15.18
C GLU A 294 -0.20 13.37 15.24
N ARG A 295 0.57 13.66 14.21
CA ARG A 295 1.61 14.69 14.24
C ARG A 295 1.56 15.68 13.06
N GLY A 296 0.79 15.37 12.01
CA GLY A 296 0.71 16.14 10.77
C GLY A 296 1.69 15.67 9.67
N VAL A 297 1.34 15.97 8.42
CA VAL A 297 2.09 15.56 7.22
C VAL A 297 3.53 16.07 7.18
N TRP A 298 3.82 17.16 7.88
CA TRP A 298 5.17 17.75 8.00
C TRP A 298 6.11 16.96 8.91
N LYS A 299 5.59 15.99 9.69
CA LYS A 299 6.41 15.10 10.52
C LYS A 299 6.96 13.96 9.67
N ALA A 300 8.29 13.75 9.71
CA ALA A 300 8.91 12.61 9.06
C ALA A 300 8.32 11.29 9.58
N PRO A 301 7.84 10.39 8.69
CA PRO A 301 7.35 9.05 9.05
C PRO A 301 8.52 8.09 9.32
N ALA A 302 9.43 8.53 10.16
CA ALA A 302 10.63 7.81 10.57
C ALA A 302 10.75 7.81 12.09
N ASN A 303 11.60 6.92 12.61
CA ASN A 303 11.72 6.63 14.04
C ASN A 303 10.41 6.09 14.63
N VAL A 304 9.69 5.28 13.85
CA VAL A 304 8.42 4.65 14.20
C VAL A 304 8.60 3.13 14.20
N ILE A 305 8.08 2.48 15.24
CA ILE A 305 8.13 1.02 15.39
C ILE A 305 7.16 0.38 14.40
N VAL A 306 7.63 -0.69 13.77
CA VAL A 306 6.84 -1.54 12.87
C VAL A 306 6.18 -2.65 13.68
N ASN A 307 4.87 -2.82 13.53
CA ASN A 307 4.09 -3.84 14.23
C ASN A 307 3.76 -5.02 13.31
N GLY A 308 3.55 -6.20 13.90
CA GLY A 308 3.09 -7.40 13.18
C GLY A 308 4.17 -8.15 12.41
N VAL A 309 5.44 -7.80 12.58
CA VAL A 309 6.58 -8.43 11.92
C VAL A 309 7.54 -9.04 12.94
N SER A 310 8.22 -10.11 12.57
CA SER A 310 9.15 -10.84 13.45
C SER A 310 10.59 -10.36 13.32
N ASP A 311 11.04 -10.05 12.12
CA ASP A 311 12.39 -9.52 11.82
C ASP A 311 12.38 -8.74 10.49
N VAL A 312 13.55 -8.31 10.05
CA VAL A 312 13.82 -7.80 8.71
C VAL A 312 14.55 -8.88 7.91
N SER A 313 14.30 -8.96 6.60
CA SER A 313 14.94 -9.97 5.73
C SER A 313 16.46 -9.83 5.70
N VAL A 314 16.96 -8.60 5.85
CA VAL A 314 18.41 -8.29 5.90
C VAL A 314 18.67 -7.26 6.99
N ARG A 315 19.58 -7.56 7.90
CA ARG A 315 20.04 -6.59 8.90
C ARG A 315 21.10 -5.68 8.30
N VAL A 316 20.81 -4.39 8.23
CA VAL A 316 21.69 -3.36 7.64
C VAL A 316 22.52 -2.72 8.74
N SER A 317 23.87 -2.75 8.58
CA SER A 317 24.81 -2.03 9.43
C SER A 317 24.90 -0.54 9.06
N ASP A 318 25.51 0.27 9.93
CA ASP A 318 25.71 1.71 9.68
C ASP A 318 26.50 1.96 8.40
N ASP A 319 27.57 1.18 8.17
CA ASP A 319 28.42 1.29 6.98
C ASP A 319 27.65 1.03 5.67
N LYS A 320 26.71 0.08 5.71
CA LYS A 320 25.87 -0.22 4.55
C LYS A 320 24.74 0.80 4.37
N GLN A 321 24.23 1.35 5.46
CA GLN A 321 23.16 2.35 5.42
C GLN A 321 23.63 3.68 4.82
N GLY A 322 24.86 4.11 5.06
CA GLY A 322 25.39 5.38 4.57
C GLY A 322 25.15 5.60 3.07
N PRO A 323 25.70 4.74 2.19
CA PRO A 323 25.48 4.83 0.74
C PRO A 323 23.99 4.72 0.33
N MET A 324 23.21 3.86 0.99
CA MET A 324 21.76 3.76 0.72
C MET A 324 21.04 5.06 1.04
N ASN A 325 21.35 5.69 2.15
CA ASN A 325 20.78 6.96 2.56
C ASN A 325 21.13 8.08 1.56
N GLU A 326 22.37 8.13 1.06
CA GLU A 326 22.75 9.07 0.00
C GLU A 326 22.01 8.82 -1.30
N ALA A 327 21.73 7.57 -1.63
CA ALA A 327 20.91 7.18 -2.79
C ALA A 327 19.40 7.35 -2.57
N GLY A 328 18.95 7.88 -1.43
CA GLY A 328 17.53 8.10 -1.12
C GLY A 328 16.75 6.82 -0.80
N VAL A 329 17.45 5.73 -0.43
CA VAL A 329 16.79 4.48 0.04
C VAL A 329 16.63 4.52 1.54
N ASN A 330 15.40 4.43 2.01
CA ASN A 330 15.05 4.49 3.42
C ASN A 330 15.14 3.12 4.06
N VAL A 331 16.00 2.97 5.06
CA VAL A 331 16.28 1.67 5.66
C VAL A 331 15.34 1.43 6.85
N ILE A 332 14.81 0.21 6.95
CA ILE A 332 14.11 -0.31 8.12
C ILE A 332 15.11 -1.14 8.91
N ARG A 333 15.31 -0.84 10.20
CA ARG A 333 16.36 -1.44 11.02
C ARG A 333 15.81 -2.11 12.26
N TYR A 334 16.51 -3.15 12.68
CA TYR A 334 16.31 -3.76 13.99
C TYR A 334 17.23 -3.09 15.03
N PHE A 335 16.64 -2.64 16.12
CA PHE A 335 17.34 -2.16 17.32
C PHE A 335 17.00 -3.06 18.51
N SER A 336 18.00 -3.44 19.29
CA SER A 336 17.83 -4.39 20.40
C SER A 336 16.92 -3.88 21.52
N ASP A 337 16.85 -2.56 21.68
CA ASP A 337 16.05 -1.86 22.71
C ASP A 337 14.66 -1.45 22.25
N ARG A 338 14.41 -1.42 20.93
CA ARG A 338 13.18 -0.86 20.34
C ARG A 338 12.49 -1.76 19.32
N GLY A 339 13.15 -2.83 18.88
CA GLY A 339 12.65 -3.70 17.82
C GLY A 339 12.87 -3.13 16.41
N ILE A 340 11.94 -3.39 15.52
CA ILE A 340 12.04 -3.00 14.11
C ILE A 340 11.49 -1.58 13.93
N VAL A 341 12.30 -0.69 13.36
CA VAL A 341 12.02 0.75 13.27
C VAL A 341 12.30 1.26 11.87
N VAL A 342 11.41 2.08 11.34
CA VAL A 342 11.67 2.85 10.10
C VAL A 342 12.72 3.91 10.39
N TRP A 343 13.87 3.86 9.68
CA TRP A 343 15.05 4.67 9.97
C TRP A 343 15.49 5.55 8.80
N GLY A 344 14.52 6.09 8.06
CA GLY A 344 14.74 7.01 6.93
C GLY A 344 13.44 7.64 6.47
N ALA A 345 13.52 8.85 5.89
CA ALA A 345 12.40 9.58 5.29
C ALA A 345 12.87 10.50 4.16
N ARG A 346 13.69 9.97 3.25
CA ARG A 346 14.20 10.68 2.07
C ARG A 346 13.39 10.30 0.83
N THR A 347 13.30 11.24 -0.09
CA THR A 347 12.79 11.01 -1.45
C THR A 347 13.92 10.51 -2.35
N GLN A 348 13.59 10.14 -3.58
CA GLN A 348 14.56 9.79 -4.60
C GLN A 348 15.22 11.00 -5.26
N GLN A 349 14.90 12.21 -4.84
CA GLN A 349 15.54 13.45 -5.30
C GLN A 349 16.46 13.98 -4.21
N ASN A 350 17.77 13.91 -4.45
CA ASN A 350 18.78 14.35 -3.47
C ASN A 350 19.18 15.81 -3.72
N ASP A 351 18.24 16.74 -3.61
CA ASP A 351 18.50 18.18 -3.56
C ASP A 351 18.03 18.79 -2.24
N ASP A 352 18.49 20.00 -1.94
CA ASP A 352 18.19 20.65 -0.67
C ASP A 352 16.72 20.99 -0.48
N ASN A 353 15.94 21.08 -1.56
CA ASN A 353 14.53 21.45 -1.48
C ASN A 353 13.62 20.25 -1.25
N TRP A 354 13.88 19.13 -1.95
CA TRP A 354 12.96 18.02 -2.04
C TRP A 354 13.49 16.70 -1.45
N ARG A 355 14.64 16.72 -0.79
CA ARG A 355 15.28 15.55 -0.19
C ARG A 355 14.37 14.78 0.77
N TYR A 356 13.46 15.44 1.48
CA TYR A 356 12.68 14.85 2.55
C TYR A 356 11.22 14.61 2.18
N VAL A 357 10.74 13.40 2.45
CA VAL A 357 9.34 12.97 2.27
C VAL A 357 8.34 13.95 2.90
N PRO A 358 8.49 14.36 4.19
CA PRO A 358 7.51 15.26 4.81
C PRO A 358 7.46 16.63 4.15
N VAL A 359 8.57 17.13 3.62
CA VAL A 359 8.62 18.41 2.90
C VAL A 359 7.82 18.33 1.61
N ARG A 360 8.11 17.32 0.76
CA ARG A 360 7.38 17.17 -0.50
C ARG A 360 5.89 16.95 -0.27
N ARG A 361 5.51 16.08 0.66
CA ARG A 361 4.11 15.78 0.95
C ARG A 361 3.35 16.97 1.55
N LEU A 362 4.02 17.81 2.34
CA LEU A 362 3.41 19.05 2.83
C LEU A 362 3.06 20.00 1.67
N PHE A 363 3.97 20.17 0.70
CA PHE A 363 3.69 21.01 -0.48
C PHE A 363 2.57 20.39 -1.33
N ASP A 364 2.61 19.08 -1.60
CA ASP A 364 1.56 18.38 -2.34
C ASP A 364 0.18 18.54 -1.69
N THR A 365 0.14 18.49 -0.36
CA THR A 365 -1.10 18.68 0.41
C THR A 365 -1.60 20.10 0.29
N ALA A 366 -0.74 21.09 0.49
CA ALA A 366 -1.12 22.50 0.40
C ALA A 366 -1.57 22.88 -1.01
N GLU A 367 -0.84 22.43 -2.04
CA GLU A 367 -1.19 22.67 -3.44
C GLU A 367 -2.58 22.09 -3.77
N ARG A 368 -2.86 20.86 -3.34
CA ARG A 368 -4.15 20.19 -3.56
C ARG A 368 -5.29 20.88 -2.80
N ASP A 369 -5.09 21.20 -1.53
CA ASP A 369 -6.11 21.82 -0.69
C ASP A 369 -6.47 23.23 -1.21
N ILE A 370 -5.46 24.03 -1.56
CA ILE A 370 -5.65 25.37 -2.16
C ILE A 370 -6.34 25.23 -3.51
N LYS A 371 -5.87 24.34 -4.39
CA LYS A 371 -6.50 24.11 -5.70
C LYS A 371 -7.98 23.72 -5.57
N LYS A 372 -8.31 22.84 -4.62
CA LYS A 372 -9.70 22.43 -4.35
C LYS A 372 -10.55 23.60 -3.85
N ALA A 373 -10.01 24.41 -2.93
CA ALA A 373 -10.70 25.58 -2.39
C ALA A 373 -10.91 26.71 -3.43
N MET A 374 -10.06 26.78 -4.46
CA MET A 374 -10.18 27.78 -5.52
C MET A 374 -11.20 27.41 -6.60
N ARG A 375 -11.73 26.18 -6.65
CA ARG A 375 -12.75 25.77 -7.63
C ARG A 375 -13.98 26.72 -7.69
N PRO A 376 -14.56 27.17 -6.55
CA PRO A 376 -15.70 28.10 -6.57
C PRO A 376 -15.35 29.52 -7.05
N VAL A 377 -14.05 29.86 -7.09
CA VAL A 377 -13.59 31.19 -7.55
C VAL A 377 -13.47 31.27 -9.08
N VAL A 378 -13.49 30.13 -9.74
CA VAL A 378 -13.49 30.07 -11.22
C VAL A 378 -14.78 30.70 -11.73
N PHE A 379 -14.65 31.65 -12.66
CA PHE A 379 -15.70 32.51 -13.20
C PHE A 379 -16.17 33.67 -12.30
N GLU A 380 -15.61 33.82 -11.09
CA GLU A 380 -15.81 35.05 -10.32
C GLU A 380 -15.13 36.28 -10.99
N PRO A 381 -15.61 37.51 -10.76
CA PRO A 381 -14.96 38.70 -11.30
C PRO A 381 -13.49 38.78 -10.86
N ASN A 382 -12.58 38.98 -11.84
CA ASN A 382 -11.15 39.14 -11.57
C ASN A 382 -10.85 40.56 -11.04
N SER A 383 -11.17 40.82 -9.79
CA SER A 383 -11.17 42.15 -9.17
C SER A 383 -10.64 42.14 -7.74
N ALA A 384 -10.29 43.29 -7.22
CA ALA A 384 -9.71 43.43 -5.87
C ALA A 384 -10.53 42.79 -4.74
N PRO A 385 -11.86 42.84 -4.69
CA PRO A 385 -12.64 42.11 -3.68
C PRO A 385 -12.44 40.61 -3.73
N THR A 386 -12.42 40.01 -4.94
CA THR A 386 -12.16 38.57 -5.11
C THR A 386 -10.75 38.22 -4.69
N TRP A 387 -9.74 39.04 -5.07
CA TRP A 387 -8.35 38.81 -4.67
C TRP A 387 -8.18 38.83 -3.14
N SER A 388 -8.86 39.77 -2.46
CA SER A 388 -8.81 39.85 -0.99
C SER A 388 -9.42 38.63 -0.31
N ARG A 389 -10.53 38.08 -0.85
CA ARG A 389 -11.14 36.83 -0.34
C ARG A 389 -10.21 35.63 -0.52
N VAL A 390 -9.61 35.51 -1.71
CA VAL A 390 -8.65 34.44 -2.05
C VAL A 390 -7.43 34.53 -1.13
N TRP A 391 -6.86 35.74 -0.99
CA TRP A 391 -5.72 35.97 -0.09
C TRP A 391 -6.03 35.55 1.33
N ALA A 392 -7.14 36.03 1.90
CA ALA A 392 -7.53 35.75 3.27
C ALA A 392 -7.77 34.24 3.52
N ALA A 393 -8.37 33.54 2.56
CA ALA A 393 -8.60 32.10 2.68
C ALA A 393 -7.29 31.29 2.72
N ILE A 394 -6.35 31.61 1.84
CA ILE A 394 -5.04 30.94 1.77
C ILE A 394 -4.18 31.31 2.98
N ASP A 395 -4.17 32.59 3.36
CA ASP A 395 -3.44 33.08 4.54
C ASP A 395 -3.89 32.36 5.81
N THR A 396 -5.20 32.28 6.06
CA THR A 396 -5.76 31.57 7.21
C THR A 396 -5.36 30.09 7.24
N TYR A 397 -5.35 29.42 6.09
CA TYR A 397 -4.95 28.03 5.96
C TYR A 397 -3.46 27.84 6.32
N LEU A 398 -2.58 28.65 5.73
CA LEU A 398 -1.13 28.57 5.98
C LEU A 398 -0.76 28.97 7.40
N TYR A 399 -1.44 29.98 7.94
CA TYR A 399 -1.33 30.37 9.35
C TYR A 399 -1.67 29.21 10.28
N GLY A 400 -2.72 28.44 9.96
CA GLY A 400 -3.09 27.24 10.71
C GLY A 400 -2.05 26.12 10.64
N ILE A 401 -1.34 25.96 9.52
CA ILE A 401 -0.22 25.01 9.39
C ILE A 401 0.98 25.47 10.24
N TRP A 402 1.32 26.77 10.16
CA TRP A 402 2.40 27.36 10.94
C TRP A 402 2.16 27.26 12.45
N GLN A 403 0.96 27.59 12.94
CA GLN A 403 0.58 27.49 14.35
C GLN A 403 0.74 26.04 14.89
N ARG A 404 0.55 25.03 14.05
CA ARG A 404 0.75 23.62 14.41
C ARG A 404 2.20 23.16 14.25
N GLY A 405 3.12 24.06 13.87
CA GLY A 405 4.55 23.77 13.73
C GLY A 405 4.93 23.09 12.41
N GLY A 406 4.11 23.19 11.37
CA GLY A 406 4.39 22.64 10.04
C GLY A 406 5.30 23.53 9.19
N LEU A 407 5.39 24.82 9.51
CA LEU A 407 6.25 25.78 8.83
C LEU A 407 7.31 26.33 9.79
N ALA A 408 8.49 26.62 9.26
CA ALA A 408 9.61 27.21 9.98
C ALA A 408 9.48 28.75 9.99
N GLY A 409 9.96 29.40 11.05
CA GLY A 409 9.93 30.84 11.22
C GLY A 409 9.34 31.23 12.57
N ASN A 410 9.86 32.31 13.17
CA ASN A 410 9.38 32.84 14.44
C ASN A 410 8.13 33.69 14.26
N THR A 411 7.94 34.26 13.07
CA THR A 411 6.77 35.05 12.68
C THR A 411 6.10 34.42 11.44
N ALA A 412 4.86 34.79 11.22
CA ALA A 412 4.10 34.30 10.06
C ALA A 412 4.75 34.72 8.72
N GLU A 413 5.31 35.96 8.70
CA GLU A 413 5.96 36.51 7.50
C GLU A 413 7.28 35.80 7.15
N GLU A 414 7.95 35.19 8.13
CA GLU A 414 9.12 34.33 7.90
C GLU A 414 8.72 32.93 7.40
N ALA A 415 7.53 32.48 7.83
CA ALA A 415 7.07 31.12 7.59
C ALA A 415 6.42 30.93 6.21
N TYR A 416 5.67 31.93 5.74
CA TYR A 416 5.01 31.86 4.44
C TYR A 416 4.67 33.25 3.90
N PHE A 417 4.32 33.31 2.63
CA PHE A 417 3.72 34.49 2.03
C PHE A 417 2.64 34.11 1.01
N VAL A 418 1.66 34.99 0.86
CA VAL A 418 0.63 34.93 -0.16
C VAL A 418 0.61 36.27 -0.90
N ARG A 419 0.76 36.24 -2.22
CA ARG A 419 0.73 37.43 -3.06
C ARG A 419 -0.29 37.28 -4.17
N ILE A 420 -1.14 38.28 -4.34
CA ILE A 420 -2.14 38.35 -5.41
C ILE A 420 -2.47 39.81 -5.66
N GLY A 421 -2.57 40.23 -6.91
CA GLY A 421 -3.02 41.58 -7.26
C GLY A 421 -2.41 42.10 -8.56
N LYS A 422 -3.07 43.14 -9.09
CA LYS A 422 -2.56 43.88 -10.25
C LYS A 422 -1.28 44.65 -9.88
N GLY A 423 -0.23 44.49 -10.67
CA GLY A 423 1.09 45.09 -10.42
C GLY A 423 1.92 44.32 -9.36
N VAL A 424 1.38 43.25 -8.77
CA VAL A 424 2.07 42.36 -7.81
C VAL A 424 2.36 40.99 -8.47
N THR A 425 1.31 40.31 -8.90
CA THR A 425 1.41 38.98 -9.55
C THR A 425 0.81 38.99 -10.96
N MET A 426 0.00 39.97 -11.30
CA MET A 426 -0.73 40.06 -12.58
C MET A 426 -0.50 41.39 -13.25
N THR A 427 -0.34 41.39 -14.56
CA THR A 427 -0.40 42.53 -15.43
C THR A 427 -1.86 42.80 -15.83
N GLU A 428 -2.12 43.97 -16.48
CA GLU A 428 -3.43 44.24 -17.04
C GLU A 428 -3.79 43.27 -18.17
N GLU A 429 -2.80 42.82 -18.91
CA GLU A 429 -2.97 41.84 -19.96
C GLU A 429 -3.40 40.47 -19.41
N ASP A 430 -2.79 40.01 -18.31
CA ASP A 430 -3.20 38.77 -17.64
C ASP A 430 -4.66 38.84 -17.16
N ILE A 431 -5.06 39.98 -16.60
CA ILE A 431 -6.45 40.21 -16.14
C ILE A 431 -7.40 40.18 -17.33
N ASN A 432 -7.06 40.85 -18.47
CA ASN A 432 -7.85 40.86 -19.68
C ASN A 432 -7.94 39.47 -20.35
N GLN A 433 -6.92 38.63 -20.16
CA GLN A 433 -6.94 37.23 -20.59
C GLN A 433 -7.69 36.30 -19.59
N GLY A 434 -8.29 36.86 -18.52
CA GLY A 434 -9.03 36.08 -17.53
C GLY A 434 -8.13 35.29 -16.56
N LYS A 435 -6.84 35.62 -16.47
CA LYS A 435 -5.90 34.94 -15.57
C LYS A 435 -5.89 35.59 -14.21
N MET A 436 -6.09 34.76 -13.15
CA MET A 436 -5.83 35.13 -11.76
C MET A 436 -4.61 34.37 -11.28
N ILE A 437 -3.53 35.09 -10.97
CA ILE A 437 -2.25 34.50 -10.54
C ILE A 437 -2.06 34.73 -9.06
N VAL A 438 -2.02 33.65 -8.29
CA VAL A 438 -1.72 33.64 -6.87
C VAL A 438 -0.35 33.03 -6.67
N GLN A 439 0.52 33.73 -5.98
CA GLN A 439 1.84 33.25 -5.61
C GLN A 439 1.88 32.92 -4.13
N VAL A 440 2.21 31.66 -3.80
CA VAL A 440 2.32 31.15 -2.43
C VAL A 440 3.74 30.66 -2.22
N GLY A 441 4.37 31.05 -1.11
CA GLY A 441 5.65 30.51 -0.67
C GLY A 441 5.55 30.01 0.76
N MET A 442 6.21 28.87 1.04
CA MET A 442 6.19 28.21 2.33
C MET A 442 7.60 27.78 2.73
N ALA A 443 7.98 28.03 3.98
CA ALA A 443 9.21 27.54 4.59
C ALA A 443 8.90 26.27 5.39
N ALA A 444 8.92 25.10 4.74
CA ALA A 444 8.64 23.83 5.40
C ALA A 444 9.68 23.51 6.49
N VAL A 445 9.25 22.94 7.62
CA VAL A 445 10.16 22.37 8.61
C VAL A 445 10.88 21.16 8.03
N ARG A 446 12.17 21.01 8.36
CA ARG A 446 12.99 19.86 7.94
C ARG A 446 13.30 18.98 9.13
N PRO A 447 13.32 17.65 8.97
CA PRO A 447 13.71 16.74 10.05
C PRO A 447 15.19 16.93 10.41
N ALA A 448 15.52 16.84 11.69
CA ALA A 448 16.91 16.69 12.13
C ALA A 448 17.29 15.19 11.95
N GLU A 449 18.06 14.90 10.93
CA GLU A 449 18.50 13.53 10.61
C GLU A 449 19.79 13.19 11.36
N PHE A 450 20.68 14.18 11.57
CA PHE A 450 21.95 14.03 12.26
C PHE A 450 22.01 14.90 13.52
N ILE A 451 22.31 14.29 14.65
CA ILE A 451 22.54 14.99 15.91
C ILE A 451 24.02 14.85 16.27
N ILE A 452 24.74 15.95 16.26
CA ILE A 452 26.18 15.98 16.60
C ILE A 452 26.32 16.50 18.04
N LEU A 453 26.77 15.64 18.94
CA LEU A 453 27.07 15.98 20.31
C LEU A 453 28.56 16.30 20.45
N GLN A 454 28.91 17.52 20.85
CA GLN A 454 30.28 17.94 21.08
C GLN A 454 30.55 18.00 22.59
N PHE A 455 31.45 17.16 23.06
CA PHE A 455 31.95 17.19 24.44
C PHE A 455 33.31 17.83 24.48
N THR A 456 33.46 18.92 25.22
CA THR A 456 34.74 19.59 25.46
C THR A 456 35.23 19.32 26.87
N GLN A 457 36.45 18.81 27.00
CA GLN A 457 37.05 18.48 28.30
C GLN A 457 37.78 19.69 28.95
N ASN A 458 37.70 20.90 28.38
CA ASN A 458 38.32 22.08 28.96
C ASN A 458 37.46 22.63 30.11
N MET A 459 37.76 22.20 31.31
CA MET A 459 37.46 22.98 32.52
C MET A 459 38.48 24.08 32.62
N SER A 460 38.16 25.31 32.15
CA SER A 460 38.98 26.48 32.49
C SER A 460 38.87 26.69 33.99
N GLN A 461 40.04 26.67 34.64
CA GLN A 461 40.23 27.12 36.01
C GLN A 461 39.84 28.61 36.16
#